data_64bd97340c8ab6844c08dfe7f6a7312e
#
_entry.id   64bd97340c8ab6844c08dfe7f6a7312e
#
_cell.length_a   1.000
_cell.length_b   1.000
_cell.length_c   1.000
_cell.angle_alpha   90.00
_cell.angle_beta   90.00
_cell.angle_gamma   90.00
#
_symmetry.space_group_name_H-M   'P 1'
#
loop_
_entity.id
_entity.type
_entity.pdbx_description
1 polymer ?
#
loop_
_entity_poly.entity_id
_entity_poly.type
_entity_poly.pdbx_seq_one_letter_code
_entity_poly.pdbx_strand_id
1 'polypeptide(L)'
;ADVAFAINNLTQKNNIKENDIKNAKDVFKSLGFSNYKCIDPDGRHDALKLDLNENIKKQGFNEQFDLVTNFGTSEHCFNQYRCFMNIHNLCNEGGIMIHGLPFQGGLNEGFFNYQPNFFFCLAAANNYKILGMYVNHNGFAGDLTHYSDQLMEFMKLPSSAKPMTCLLVSLQKRTKD
;
A
#
# COMPACT_ATOMS: atom_id res chain seq x y z
N ALA A 1 9.27 -5.70 -8.94
CA ALA A 1 10.24 -6.55 -8.22
C ALA A 1 9.69 -6.96 -6.84
N ASP A 2 8.98 -6.10 -6.14
CA ASP A 2 8.58 -6.31 -4.73
C ASP A 2 7.35 -7.21 -4.57
N VAL A 3 6.45 -7.20 -5.54
CA VAL A 3 5.31 -8.13 -5.57
C VAL A 3 5.79 -9.57 -5.73
N ALA A 4 6.81 -9.81 -6.55
CA ALA A 4 7.39 -11.15 -6.74
C ALA A 4 8.06 -11.67 -5.45
N PHE A 5 8.74 -10.81 -4.69
CA PHE A 5 9.35 -11.19 -3.41
C PHE A 5 8.29 -11.52 -2.34
N ALA A 6 7.24 -10.70 -2.24
CA ALA A 6 6.13 -10.96 -1.34
C ALA A 6 5.37 -12.24 -1.73
N ILE A 7 5.15 -12.47 -3.02
CA ILE A 7 4.55 -13.70 -3.56
C ILE A 7 5.41 -14.91 -3.21
N ASN A 8 6.73 -14.88 -3.45
CA ASN A 8 7.62 -15.99 -3.13
C ASN A 8 7.61 -16.36 -1.65
N ASN A 9 7.64 -15.38 -0.76
CA ASN A 9 7.56 -15.64 0.69
C ASN A 9 6.20 -16.21 1.12
N LEU A 10 5.09 -15.75 0.53
CA LEU A 10 3.76 -16.22 0.81
C LEU A 10 3.50 -17.61 0.21
N THR A 11 4.00 -17.89 -0.99
CA THR A 11 3.87 -19.20 -1.65
C THR A 11 4.64 -20.29 -0.91
N GLN A 12 5.86 -19.99 -0.44
CA GLN A 12 6.64 -20.93 0.38
C GLN A 12 5.96 -21.24 1.72
N LYS A 13 5.35 -20.24 2.37
CA LYS A 13 4.70 -20.40 3.68
C LYS A 13 3.38 -21.16 3.60
N ASN A 14 2.65 -21.08 2.48
CA ASN A 14 1.30 -21.62 2.32
C ASN A 14 1.21 -22.80 1.34
N ASN A 15 2.33 -23.38 0.91
CA ASN A 15 2.38 -24.46 -0.11
C ASN A 15 1.65 -24.14 -1.43
N ILE A 16 1.60 -22.88 -1.83
CA ILE A 16 0.95 -22.44 -3.06
C ILE A 16 1.90 -22.72 -4.21
N LYS A 17 1.46 -23.47 -5.21
CA LYS A 17 2.27 -23.73 -6.41
C LYS A 17 2.36 -22.46 -7.26
N GLU A 18 3.57 -22.05 -7.59
CA GLU A 18 3.85 -20.85 -8.38
C GLU A 18 3.09 -20.81 -9.72
N ASN A 19 2.87 -22.00 -10.32
CA ASN A 19 2.12 -22.17 -11.57
C ASN A 19 0.60 -21.87 -11.46
N ASP A 20 0.05 -21.78 -10.25
CA ASP A 20 -1.37 -21.52 -10.03
C ASP A 20 -1.67 -20.01 -9.91
N ILE A 21 -0.63 -19.17 -9.87
CA ILE A 21 -0.75 -17.72 -9.73
C ILE A 21 -0.48 -17.04 -11.07
N LYS A 22 -1.54 -16.54 -11.71
CA LYS A 22 -1.46 -15.81 -12.99
C LYS A 22 -1.60 -14.30 -12.83
N ASN A 23 -2.21 -13.85 -11.74
CA ASN A 23 -2.50 -12.44 -11.46
C ASN A 23 -2.69 -12.19 -9.96
N ALA A 24 -2.84 -10.93 -9.57
CA ALA A 24 -3.03 -10.53 -8.17
C ALA A 24 -4.29 -11.15 -7.53
N LYS A 25 -5.36 -11.34 -8.29
CA LYS A 25 -6.59 -11.99 -7.80
C LYS A 25 -6.34 -13.42 -7.31
N ASP A 26 -5.49 -14.17 -8.01
CA ASP A 26 -5.15 -15.54 -7.61
C ASP A 26 -4.36 -15.55 -6.31
N VAL A 27 -3.46 -14.58 -6.11
CA VAL A 27 -2.74 -14.39 -4.83
C VAL A 27 -3.72 -14.19 -3.68
N PHE A 28 -4.61 -13.20 -3.80
CA PHE A 28 -5.56 -12.90 -2.73
C PHE A 28 -6.54 -14.04 -2.45
N LYS A 29 -6.98 -14.73 -3.49
CA LYS A 29 -7.81 -15.95 -3.32
C LYS A 29 -7.07 -17.06 -2.58
N SER A 30 -5.79 -17.29 -2.89
CA SER A 30 -4.97 -18.30 -2.21
C SER A 30 -4.72 -17.95 -0.74
N LEU A 31 -4.80 -16.67 -0.37
CA LEU A 31 -4.74 -16.18 1.00
C LEU A 31 -6.10 -16.26 1.72
N GLY A 32 -7.15 -16.76 1.07
CA GLY A 32 -8.49 -16.95 1.65
C GLY A 32 -9.46 -15.80 1.45
N PHE A 33 -9.11 -14.78 0.66
CA PHE A 33 -10.05 -13.69 0.36
C PHE A 33 -11.07 -14.15 -0.69
N SER A 34 -12.35 -14.02 -0.38
CA SER A 34 -13.46 -14.46 -1.24
C SER A 34 -13.81 -13.43 -2.33
N ASN A 35 -13.64 -12.14 -2.03
CA ASN A 35 -13.94 -11.04 -2.95
C ASN A 35 -12.66 -10.25 -3.26
N TYR A 36 -12.43 -9.99 -4.54
CA TYR A 36 -11.31 -9.18 -5.03
C TYR A 36 -11.78 -8.17 -6.06
N LYS A 37 -11.42 -6.93 -5.89
CA LYS A 37 -11.58 -5.86 -6.88
C LYS A 37 -10.27 -5.12 -7.06
N CYS A 38 -10.02 -4.71 -8.29
CA CYS A 38 -8.90 -3.82 -8.62
C CYS A 38 -9.46 -2.53 -9.23
N ILE A 39 -8.85 -1.41 -8.92
CA ILE A 39 -9.16 -0.11 -9.52
C ILE A 39 -7.94 0.31 -10.33
N ASP A 40 -8.15 0.57 -11.61
CA ASP A 40 -7.13 1.11 -12.51
C ASP A 40 -7.82 1.91 -13.63
N PRO A 41 -7.38 3.14 -13.94
CA PRO A 41 -8.03 3.96 -14.96
C PRO A 41 -7.99 3.36 -16.37
N ASP A 42 -7.04 2.46 -16.66
CA ASP A 42 -6.96 1.78 -17.96
C ASP A 42 -7.96 0.62 -18.12
N GLY A 43 -8.46 0.06 -17.00
CA GLY A 43 -9.44 -1.03 -16.97
C GLY A 43 -8.92 -2.37 -17.47
N ARG A 44 -7.60 -2.54 -17.61
CA ARG A 44 -7.02 -3.85 -17.96
C ARG A 44 -7.16 -4.84 -16.80
N HIS A 45 -7.11 -6.13 -17.12
CA HIS A 45 -7.18 -7.22 -16.15
C HIS A 45 -8.42 -7.18 -15.23
N ASP A 46 -9.58 -6.83 -15.81
CA ASP A 46 -10.87 -6.69 -15.11
C ASP A 46 -10.88 -5.58 -14.04
N ALA A 47 -9.97 -4.62 -14.12
CA ALA A 47 -9.97 -3.48 -13.21
C ALA A 47 -11.17 -2.57 -13.45
N LEU A 48 -11.71 -2.02 -12.35
CA LEU A 48 -12.75 -1.01 -12.39
C LEU A 48 -12.15 0.31 -12.86
N LYS A 49 -12.72 0.90 -13.93
CA LYS A 49 -12.33 2.21 -14.45
C LYS A 49 -12.87 3.31 -13.56
N LEU A 50 -12.19 3.59 -12.46
CA LEU A 50 -12.56 4.65 -11.53
C LEU A 50 -11.39 5.63 -11.40
N ASP A 51 -11.70 6.91 -11.39
CA ASP A 51 -10.73 7.96 -11.12
C ASP A 51 -10.62 8.21 -9.61
N LEU A 52 -9.47 7.89 -9.03
CA LEU A 52 -9.20 8.09 -7.61
C LEU A 52 -9.02 9.58 -7.24
N ASN A 53 -8.85 10.48 -8.20
CA ASN A 53 -8.87 11.93 -7.96
C ASN A 53 -10.28 12.43 -7.65
N GLU A 54 -11.30 11.64 -7.97
CA GLU A 54 -12.72 11.94 -7.75
C GLU A 54 -13.34 11.02 -6.70
N ASN A 55 -14.52 11.36 -6.20
CA ASN A 55 -15.25 10.53 -5.25
C ASN A 55 -15.79 9.27 -5.93
N ILE A 56 -15.24 8.09 -5.58
CA ILE A 56 -15.63 6.81 -6.18
C ILE A 56 -17.09 6.43 -5.91
N LYS A 57 -17.68 6.87 -4.79
CA LYS A 57 -19.11 6.67 -4.54
C LYS A 57 -19.98 7.41 -5.55
N LYS A 58 -19.56 8.60 -5.99
CA LYS A 58 -20.25 9.35 -7.06
C LYS A 58 -20.10 8.69 -8.43
N GLN A 59 -19.07 7.85 -8.59
CA GLN A 59 -18.85 7.03 -9.79
C GLN A 59 -19.61 5.69 -9.72
N GLY A 60 -20.46 5.49 -8.69
CA GLY A 60 -21.31 4.31 -8.55
C GLY A 60 -20.68 3.14 -7.76
N PHE A 61 -19.49 3.32 -7.18
CA PHE A 61 -18.84 2.24 -6.43
C PHE A 61 -18.95 2.46 -4.91
N ASN A 62 -19.62 1.52 -4.20
CA ASN A 62 -19.96 1.64 -2.78
C ASN A 62 -19.53 0.41 -1.94
N GLU A 63 -18.81 -0.54 -2.53
CA GLU A 63 -18.33 -1.72 -1.78
C GLU A 63 -17.24 -1.33 -0.77
N GLN A 64 -17.16 -2.11 0.30
CA GLN A 64 -16.09 -1.99 1.31
C GLN A 64 -15.41 -3.35 1.50
N PHE A 65 -14.17 -3.33 1.99
CA PHE A 65 -13.28 -4.48 2.06
C PHE A 65 -12.57 -4.53 3.41
N ASP A 66 -12.27 -5.74 3.87
CA ASP A 66 -11.47 -5.96 5.08
C ASP A 66 -9.99 -5.69 4.87
N LEU A 67 -9.56 -5.74 3.60
CA LEU A 67 -8.20 -5.39 3.18
C LEU A 67 -8.25 -4.46 1.98
N VAL A 68 -7.58 -3.31 2.09
CA VAL A 68 -7.36 -2.37 0.99
C VAL A 68 -5.86 -2.20 0.78
N THR A 69 -5.40 -2.44 -0.44
CA THR A 69 -3.99 -2.24 -0.80
C THR A 69 -3.81 -1.05 -1.72
N ASN A 70 -2.73 -0.31 -1.52
CA ASN A 70 -2.32 0.85 -2.32
C ASN A 70 -0.83 0.69 -2.62
N PHE A 71 -0.55 -0.06 -3.68
CA PHE A 71 0.81 -0.35 -4.14
C PHE A 71 1.08 0.36 -5.46
N GLY A 72 1.96 1.36 -5.44
CA GLY A 72 2.34 2.09 -6.64
C GLY A 72 1.15 2.79 -7.32
N THR A 73 0.20 3.36 -6.57
CA THR A 73 -1.03 3.93 -7.12
C THR A 73 -1.22 5.39 -6.75
N SER A 74 -1.25 5.70 -5.46
CA SER A 74 -1.60 7.06 -5.00
C SER A 74 -0.58 8.12 -5.39
N GLU A 75 0.68 7.76 -5.61
CA GLU A 75 1.71 8.68 -6.11
C GLU A 75 1.41 9.24 -7.51
N HIS A 76 0.55 8.57 -8.27
CA HIS A 76 0.07 9.01 -9.58
C HIS A 76 -1.25 9.79 -9.52
N CYS A 77 -1.87 9.91 -8.34
CA CYS A 77 -3.07 10.69 -8.13
C CYS A 77 -2.72 12.14 -7.75
N PHE A 78 -3.20 13.11 -8.51
CA PHE A 78 -2.92 14.52 -8.23
C PHE A 78 -3.66 15.02 -6.97
N ASN A 79 -4.91 14.57 -6.78
CA ASN A 79 -5.74 14.91 -5.62
C ASN A 79 -5.51 13.92 -4.46
N GLN A 80 -4.43 14.12 -3.72
CA GLN A 80 -4.03 13.24 -2.62
C GLN A 80 -5.11 13.11 -1.54
N TYR A 81 -5.72 14.22 -1.15
CA TYR A 81 -6.81 14.19 -0.16
C TYR A 81 -7.95 13.27 -0.61
N ARG A 82 -8.38 13.39 -1.87
CA ARG A 82 -9.47 12.55 -2.40
C ARG A 82 -9.05 11.08 -2.49
N CYS A 83 -7.84 10.81 -2.95
CA CYS A 83 -7.31 9.46 -3.06
C CYS A 83 -7.31 8.75 -1.69
N PHE A 84 -6.74 9.37 -0.66
CA PHE A 84 -6.73 8.78 0.69
C PHE A 84 -8.13 8.71 1.34
N MET A 85 -9.03 9.66 1.05
CA MET A 85 -10.44 9.57 1.45
C MET A 85 -11.16 8.39 0.78
N ASN A 86 -10.86 8.09 -0.48
CA ASN A 86 -11.40 6.91 -1.16
C ASN A 86 -10.88 5.63 -0.50
N ILE A 87 -9.58 5.53 -0.23
CA ILE A 87 -8.97 4.38 0.47
C ILE A 87 -9.62 4.19 1.84
N HIS A 88 -9.79 5.26 2.63
CA HIS A 88 -10.50 5.22 3.91
C HIS A 88 -11.92 4.65 3.77
N ASN A 89 -12.67 5.13 2.78
CA ASN A 89 -14.07 4.74 2.57
C ASN A 89 -14.21 3.31 2.03
N LEU A 90 -13.22 2.81 1.30
CA LEU A 90 -13.15 1.42 0.82
C LEU A 90 -12.87 0.43 1.95
N CYS A 91 -12.24 0.87 3.03
CA CYS A 91 -11.87 0.01 4.14
C CYS A 91 -13.02 -0.09 5.14
N ASN A 92 -13.39 -1.33 5.51
CA ASN A 92 -14.33 -1.62 6.60
C ASN A 92 -13.79 -1.09 7.94
N GLU A 93 -14.68 -0.87 8.90
CA GLU A 93 -14.26 -0.71 10.30
C GLU A 93 -13.62 -2.03 10.79
N GLY A 94 -12.49 -1.93 11.48
CA GLY A 94 -11.64 -3.07 11.83
C GLY A 94 -10.74 -3.56 10.71
N GLY A 95 -10.97 -3.12 9.48
CA GLY A 95 -10.19 -3.52 8.29
C GLY A 95 -8.77 -2.93 8.25
N ILE A 96 -7.97 -3.43 7.34
CA ILE A 96 -6.55 -3.10 7.20
C ILE A 96 -6.30 -2.39 5.87
N MET A 97 -5.52 -1.32 5.91
CA MET A 97 -5.00 -0.62 4.74
C MET A 97 -3.49 -0.85 4.67
N ILE A 98 -2.98 -1.34 3.53
CA ILE A 98 -1.55 -1.54 3.30
C ILE A 98 -1.12 -0.62 2.16
N HIS A 99 -0.12 0.22 2.44
CA HIS A 99 0.46 1.15 1.49
C HIS A 99 1.89 0.72 1.17
N GLY A 100 2.21 0.55 -0.11
CA GLY A 100 3.56 0.34 -0.63
C GLY A 100 3.89 1.45 -1.62
N LEU A 101 4.57 2.49 -1.16
CA LEU A 101 4.68 3.77 -1.87
C LEU A 101 6.12 4.26 -1.95
N PRO A 102 6.49 5.07 -2.95
CA PRO A 102 7.84 5.60 -3.06
C PRO A 102 8.17 6.54 -1.88
N PHE A 103 9.33 6.33 -1.29
CA PHE A 103 9.86 7.17 -0.21
C PHE A 103 10.99 8.07 -0.71
N GLN A 104 12.02 7.49 -1.30
CA GLN A 104 13.17 8.20 -1.87
C GLN A 104 13.62 7.54 -3.18
N GLY A 105 14.28 8.32 -4.05
CA GLY A 105 14.63 7.86 -5.38
C GLY A 105 13.41 7.77 -6.30
N GLY A 106 13.43 6.88 -7.29
CA GLY A 106 12.32 6.76 -8.23
C GLY A 106 12.16 8.01 -9.10
N LEU A 107 13.25 8.43 -9.75
CA LEU A 107 13.20 9.59 -10.62
C LEU A 107 12.14 9.41 -11.70
N ASN A 108 11.17 10.33 -11.73
CA ASN A 108 10.07 10.33 -12.70
C ASN A 108 9.10 9.13 -12.62
N GLU A 109 9.01 8.48 -11.44
CA GLU A 109 8.08 7.36 -11.19
C GLU A 109 6.65 7.86 -10.96
N GLY A 110 6.47 8.93 -10.19
CA GLY A 110 5.16 9.49 -9.86
C GLY A 110 5.24 10.98 -9.51
N PHE A 111 4.11 11.56 -9.14
CA PHE A 111 4.04 12.97 -8.74
C PHE A 111 4.52 13.19 -7.30
N PHE A 112 4.40 12.16 -6.45
CA PHE A 112 4.62 12.27 -5.02
C PHE A 112 5.52 11.15 -4.49
N ASN A 113 6.39 11.52 -3.54
CA ASN A 113 7.08 10.62 -2.64
C ASN A 113 6.54 10.85 -1.23
N TYR A 114 6.43 9.78 -0.43
CA TYR A 114 5.79 9.83 0.88
C TYR A 114 6.82 9.71 1.99
N GLN A 115 6.71 10.61 2.96
CA GLN A 115 7.54 10.58 4.16
C GLN A 115 6.84 9.75 5.26
N PRO A 116 7.59 9.06 6.14
CA PRO A 116 7.00 8.34 7.29
C PRO A 116 6.09 9.22 8.14
N ASN A 117 6.47 10.48 8.34
CA ASN A 117 5.68 11.44 9.12
C ASN A 117 4.27 11.68 8.56
N PHE A 118 4.08 11.58 7.24
CA PHE A 118 2.76 11.65 6.63
C PHE A 118 1.82 10.57 7.21
N PHE A 119 2.29 9.33 7.33
CA PHE A 119 1.48 8.22 7.85
C PHE A 119 1.28 8.30 9.37
N PHE A 120 2.24 8.80 10.13
CA PHE A 120 2.04 9.08 11.56
C PHE A 120 0.94 10.13 11.76
N CYS A 121 0.98 11.23 11.01
CA CYS A 121 -0.05 12.26 11.06
C CYS A 121 -1.42 11.75 10.57
N LEU A 122 -1.43 10.98 9.48
CA LEU A 122 -2.65 10.39 8.94
C LEU A 122 -3.31 9.44 9.96
N ALA A 123 -2.50 8.60 10.61
CA ALA A 123 -2.97 7.68 11.64
C ALA A 123 -3.52 8.43 12.86
N ALA A 124 -2.82 9.43 13.34
CA ALA A 124 -3.25 10.26 14.47
C ALA A 124 -4.57 10.99 14.16
N ALA A 125 -4.68 11.62 12.97
CA ALA A 125 -5.86 12.39 12.58
C ALA A 125 -7.13 11.53 12.40
N ASN A 126 -6.97 10.24 12.07
CA ASN A 126 -8.08 9.33 11.78
C ASN A 126 -8.25 8.21 12.83
N ASN A 127 -7.51 8.28 13.93
CA ASN A 127 -7.49 7.26 14.97
C ASN A 127 -7.17 5.84 14.43
N TYR A 128 -6.28 5.73 13.43
CA TYR A 128 -5.81 4.43 12.96
C TYR A 128 -4.79 3.83 13.93
N LYS A 129 -4.77 2.51 14.02
CA LYS A 129 -3.67 1.79 14.66
C LYS A 129 -2.59 1.49 13.61
N ILE A 130 -1.37 1.95 13.82
CA ILE A 130 -0.22 1.55 13.01
C ILE A 130 0.14 0.12 13.41
N LEU A 131 0.06 -0.82 12.46
CA LEU A 131 0.42 -2.23 12.66
C LEU A 131 1.89 -2.46 12.32
N GLY A 132 2.45 -1.68 11.41
CA GLY A 132 3.84 -1.72 11.02
C GLY A 132 4.17 -0.64 10.01
N MET A 133 5.41 -0.20 10.01
CA MET A 133 5.97 0.74 9.04
C MET A 133 7.41 0.34 8.75
N TYR A 134 7.72 0.10 7.49
CA TYR A 134 9.01 -0.41 7.06
C TYR A 134 9.52 0.36 5.85
N VAL A 135 10.82 0.58 5.79
CA VAL A 135 11.51 1.01 4.58
C VAL A 135 12.12 -0.21 3.91
N ASN A 136 11.81 -0.41 2.65
CA ASN A 136 12.44 -1.42 1.82
C ASN A 136 13.43 -0.77 0.86
N HIS A 137 14.67 -1.25 0.90
CA HIS A 137 15.75 -0.84 0.04
C HIS A 137 16.54 -2.07 -0.42
N ASN A 138 16.40 -2.48 -1.68
CA ASN A 138 17.12 -3.64 -2.25
C ASN A 138 17.05 -4.92 -1.39
N GLY A 139 15.89 -5.21 -0.81
CA GLY A 139 15.70 -6.37 0.06
C GLY A 139 16.10 -6.15 1.53
N PHE A 140 16.62 -4.99 1.88
CA PHE A 140 16.80 -4.58 3.27
C PHE A 140 15.53 -3.90 3.78
N ALA A 141 14.90 -4.47 4.81
CA ALA A 141 13.74 -3.89 5.47
C ALA A 141 14.14 -3.28 6.81
N GLY A 142 14.03 -1.96 6.94
CA GLY A 142 14.19 -1.24 8.20
C GLY A 142 12.84 -0.99 8.85
N ASP A 143 12.68 -1.37 10.13
CA ASP A 143 11.46 -1.10 10.90
C ASP A 143 11.43 0.37 11.36
N LEU A 144 10.39 1.09 10.97
CA LEU A 144 10.14 2.48 11.36
C LEU A 144 8.96 2.63 12.31
N THR A 145 8.36 1.54 12.76
CA THR A 145 7.14 1.54 13.59
C THR A 145 7.34 2.36 14.86
N HIS A 146 8.56 2.40 15.36
CA HIS A 146 8.96 3.13 16.55
C HIS A 146 10.12 4.06 16.20
N TYR A 147 9.95 5.14 15.55
CA TYR A 147 10.89 6.22 15.24
C TYR A 147 12.29 5.99 15.86
N SER A 148 12.99 4.96 15.37
CA SER A 148 14.15 4.36 16.04
C SER A 148 15.46 4.89 15.46
N ASP A 149 16.56 4.65 16.19
CA ASP A 149 17.94 4.94 15.75
C ASP A 149 18.26 4.33 14.37
N GLN A 150 17.58 3.24 13.97
CA GLN A 150 17.72 2.61 12.66
C GLN A 150 17.29 3.53 11.51
N LEU A 151 16.25 4.36 11.70
CA LEU A 151 15.87 5.37 10.71
C LEU A 151 16.98 6.42 10.56
N MET A 152 17.60 6.84 11.67
CA MET A 152 18.69 7.81 11.66
C MET A 152 19.93 7.24 10.97
N GLU A 153 20.25 5.97 11.18
CA GLU A 153 21.32 5.27 10.47
C GLU A 153 21.05 5.19 8.97
N PHE A 154 19.81 4.83 8.57
CA PHE A 154 19.40 4.80 7.18
C PHE A 154 19.50 6.19 6.53
N MET A 155 19.12 7.25 7.23
CA MET A 155 19.20 8.63 6.76
C MET A 155 20.63 9.12 6.54
N LYS A 156 21.62 8.54 7.24
CA LYS A 156 23.04 8.86 7.08
C LYS A 156 23.67 8.24 5.83
N LEU A 157 23.00 7.30 5.15
CA LEU A 157 23.53 6.71 3.93
C LEU A 157 23.68 7.76 2.82
N PRO A 158 24.79 7.76 2.06
CA PRO A 158 24.99 8.70 0.95
C PRO A 158 23.87 8.60 -0.09
N SER A 159 23.44 9.73 -0.61
CA SER A 159 22.37 9.79 -1.64
C SER A 159 22.70 8.98 -2.90
N SER A 160 24.00 8.85 -3.24
CA SER A 160 24.47 8.01 -4.35
C SER A 160 24.28 6.50 -4.13
N ALA A 161 24.07 6.08 -2.88
CA ALA A 161 23.83 4.69 -2.50
C ALA A 161 22.32 4.35 -2.38
N LYS A 162 21.43 5.30 -2.71
CA LYS A 162 19.98 5.17 -2.54
C LYS A 162 19.29 4.97 -3.88
N PRO A 163 19.21 3.74 -4.43
CA PRO A 163 18.21 3.46 -5.44
C PRO A 163 16.81 3.67 -4.88
N MET A 164 15.79 3.52 -5.71
CA MET A 164 14.39 3.65 -5.30
C MET A 164 14.14 2.90 -3.99
N THR A 165 13.62 3.62 -3.03
CA THR A 165 13.26 3.09 -1.71
C THR A 165 11.76 3.21 -1.52
N CYS A 166 11.11 2.11 -1.14
CA CYS A 166 9.69 2.07 -0.89
C CYS A 166 9.39 2.10 0.62
N LEU A 167 8.33 2.78 0.98
CA LEU A 167 7.75 2.77 2.31
C LEU A 167 6.57 1.80 2.32
N LEU A 168 6.62 0.78 3.18
CA LEU A 168 5.53 -0.15 3.41
C LEU A 168 4.87 0.16 4.75
N VAL A 169 3.60 0.52 4.72
CA VAL A 169 2.83 0.92 5.91
C VAL A 169 1.55 0.10 6.02
N SER A 170 1.31 -0.46 7.19
CA SER A 170 0.07 -1.18 7.51
C SER A 170 -0.69 -0.44 8.61
N LEU A 171 -1.91 0.00 8.28
CA LEU A 171 -2.80 0.75 9.16
C LEU A 171 -4.09 -0.03 9.38
N GLN A 172 -4.57 -0.11 10.63
CA GLN A 172 -5.87 -0.67 10.95
C GLN A 172 -6.87 0.47 11.24
N LYS A 173 -7.97 0.48 10.53
CA LYS A 173 -9.10 1.37 10.78
C LYS A 173 -9.83 0.86 12.02
N ARG A 174 -9.84 1.65 13.11
CA ARG A 174 -10.53 1.24 14.35
C ARG A 174 -12.04 1.28 14.16
N THR A 175 -12.74 0.44 14.90
CA THR A 175 -14.19 0.53 15.10
C THR A 175 -14.51 1.84 15.84
N LYS A 176 -15.64 2.43 15.50
CA LYS A 176 -16.20 3.51 16.31
C LYS A 176 -16.83 2.85 17.54
N ASP A 177 -16.30 3.15 18.71
CA ASP A 177 -16.94 2.80 19.97
C ASP A 177 -18.23 3.61 20.15
#